data_930363a8bef5ad55775c43c3243f14fd
#
_entry.id   930363a8bef5ad55775c43c3243f14fd
#
_cell.length_a   1.000
_cell.length_b   1.000
_cell.length_c   1.000
_cell.angle_alpha   90.00
_cell.angle_beta   90.00
_cell.angle_gamma   90.00
#
_symmetry.space_group_name_H-M   'P 1'
#
loop_
_entity.id
_entity.type
_entity.pdbx_description
1 polymer ?
#
loop_
_entity_poly.entity_id
_entity_poly.type
_entity_poly.pdbx_seq_one_letter_code
_entity_poly.pdbx_strand_id
1 'polypeptide(L)'
;MLFCIPPDTGGNERGYTVSRTIMLIPTGTSVGLTSVSLGVIRAMERKGVRLSVFKPIAQPRSGGDAPDQTTTIVRASSSTTTAAEPLKMSHVESLLSSNQKDVLMEEIIANYHANTQDAEVVLVEGLVPTRKHQFAQALNFEIAKTLNAEIVFVMSQGTDTPEQLNERIELTRNSFGGAKNTSITGVIVNKLNAPVDDQGRTRPDLSEIFDDSTKASITHVDPAQLFANSPLPVLGCVPWSFDLIATRAIDMAHHLNATIINEGDINTRRVKSVTFCARSIPHMLEHFRAGSLLVTSADRPDVLVAACLAAMNGVEIGAILLTGGYEMDARISKLCERAFATGLPVFMVNTNTWQTSLSLQSFNLEVPVDDHER
;
A
#
# COMPACT_ATOMS: atom_id res chain seq x y z
N MET A 1 20.05 -5.37 1.94
CA MET A 1 19.89 -6.01 0.63
C MET A 1 20.78 -5.29 -0.38
N LEU A 2 21.82 -5.94 -0.91
CA LEU A 2 22.78 -5.32 -1.83
C LEU A 2 22.30 -5.58 -3.27
N PHE A 3 21.86 -4.54 -3.96
CA PHE A 3 21.91 -4.56 -5.42
C PHE A 3 23.39 -4.49 -5.81
N CYS A 4 23.95 -5.58 -6.34
CA CYS A 4 25.29 -5.55 -6.93
C CYS A 4 25.23 -4.75 -8.23
N ILE A 5 25.78 -3.54 -8.19
CA ILE A 5 26.15 -2.78 -9.40
C ILE A 5 27.58 -3.23 -9.77
N PRO A 6 27.83 -3.76 -10.97
CA PRO A 6 29.19 -4.07 -11.39
C PRO A 6 30.03 -2.80 -11.45
N PRO A 7 31.38 -2.86 -11.16
CA PRO A 7 32.22 -1.70 -11.15
C PRO A 7 32.43 -1.16 -12.57
N ASP A 8 32.33 0.17 -12.66
CA ASP A 8 32.60 0.98 -13.85
C ASP A 8 34.07 0.83 -14.28
N THR A 9 34.32 0.39 -15.49
CA THR A 9 35.66 0.43 -16.12
C THR A 9 35.82 1.77 -16.81
N GLY A 10 36.60 2.65 -16.20
CA GLY A 10 36.80 4.05 -16.54
C GLY A 10 37.10 4.38 -17.99
N GLY A 11 36.50 5.45 -18.44
CA GLY A 11 36.75 6.16 -19.69
C GLY A 11 36.18 7.56 -19.60
N ASN A 12 37.03 8.54 -19.46
CA ASN A 12 36.72 9.95 -19.34
C ASN A 12 36.36 10.55 -20.71
N GLU A 13 35.10 10.49 -21.08
CA GLU A 13 34.47 11.33 -22.11
C GLU A 13 33.10 11.70 -21.62
N ARG A 14 32.64 12.96 -21.86
CA ARG A 14 31.27 13.36 -21.62
C ARG A 14 30.34 12.53 -22.51
N GLY A 15 30.29 11.23 -22.24
CA GLY A 15 29.42 10.26 -22.85
C GLY A 15 28.03 10.37 -22.21
N TYR A 16 27.03 10.39 -23.00
CA TYR A 16 25.63 10.16 -22.61
C TYR A 16 25.59 8.91 -21.74
N THR A 17 25.40 9.09 -20.44
CA THR A 17 25.16 7.96 -19.54
C THR A 17 23.87 7.32 -20.00
N VAL A 18 23.95 6.11 -20.54
CA VAL A 18 22.77 5.32 -20.92
C VAL A 18 22.00 5.09 -19.63
N SER A 19 20.87 5.77 -19.48
CA SER A 19 20.01 5.59 -18.31
C SER A 19 19.51 4.15 -18.28
N ARG A 20 19.66 3.50 -17.14
CA ARG A 20 19.13 2.15 -16.95
C ARG A 20 17.64 2.24 -16.65
N THR A 21 16.82 1.58 -17.47
CA THR A 21 15.37 1.55 -17.29
C THR A 21 14.96 0.25 -16.60
N ILE A 22 14.33 0.33 -15.44
CA ILE A 22 13.84 -0.80 -14.68
C ILE A 22 12.31 -0.67 -14.58
N MET A 23 11.58 -1.68 -15.04
CA MET A 23 10.13 -1.69 -14.97
C MET A 23 9.62 -2.69 -13.93
N LEU A 24 8.91 -2.19 -12.92
CA LEU A 24 8.22 -3.00 -11.94
C LEU A 24 6.86 -3.42 -12.49
N ILE A 25 6.67 -4.72 -12.68
CA ILE A 25 5.44 -5.28 -13.27
C ILE A 25 4.70 -6.10 -12.21
N PRO A 26 3.48 -5.71 -11.83
CA PRO A 26 2.70 -6.47 -10.85
C PRO A 26 2.14 -7.73 -11.51
N THR A 27 2.20 -8.86 -10.79
CA THR A 27 1.68 -10.16 -11.26
C THR A 27 0.19 -10.35 -10.95
N GLY A 28 -0.43 -9.42 -10.26
CA GLY A 28 -1.85 -9.46 -9.88
C GLY A 28 -2.29 -8.21 -9.17
N THR A 29 -3.56 -8.21 -8.74
CA THR A 29 -4.13 -7.13 -7.93
C THR A 29 -3.57 -7.19 -6.50
N SER A 30 -3.53 -6.05 -5.83
CA SER A 30 -3.18 -5.94 -4.39
C SER A 30 -1.79 -6.49 -4.00
N VAL A 31 -0.87 -6.63 -4.95
CA VAL A 31 0.51 -7.07 -4.66
C VAL A 31 1.34 -6.01 -3.90
N GLY A 32 0.82 -4.79 -3.75
CA GLY A 32 1.51 -3.68 -3.09
C GLY A 32 2.58 -3.04 -3.97
N LEU A 33 2.30 -2.90 -5.27
CA LEU A 33 3.23 -2.33 -6.26
C LEU A 33 3.74 -0.96 -5.82
N THR A 34 2.85 -0.02 -5.47
CA THR A 34 3.21 1.33 -5.01
C THR A 34 4.17 1.30 -3.82
N SER A 35 3.90 0.46 -2.81
CA SER A 35 4.79 0.33 -1.64
C SER A 35 6.17 -0.20 -2.02
N VAL A 36 6.23 -1.17 -2.94
CA VAL A 36 7.50 -1.68 -3.45
C VAL A 36 8.22 -0.60 -4.28
N SER A 37 7.51 0.13 -5.13
CA SER A 37 8.06 1.25 -5.92
C SER A 37 8.69 2.30 -5.00
N LEU A 38 7.96 2.76 -3.98
CA LEU A 38 8.45 3.73 -3.01
C LEU A 38 9.65 3.21 -2.22
N GLY A 39 9.62 1.94 -1.80
CA GLY A 39 10.76 1.30 -1.12
C GLY A 39 12.03 1.25 -2.00
N VAL A 40 11.89 0.94 -3.28
CA VAL A 40 13.00 0.94 -4.25
C VAL A 40 13.52 2.36 -4.48
N ILE A 41 12.62 3.34 -4.65
CA ILE A 41 12.97 4.77 -4.79
C ILE A 41 13.81 5.21 -3.59
N ARG A 42 13.33 5.00 -2.38
CA ARG A 42 14.05 5.37 -1.16
C ARG A 42 15.40 4.68 -1.01
N ALA A 43 15.49 3.40 -1.40
CA ALA A 43 16.75 2.66 -1.37
C ALA A 43 17.79 3.23 -2.36
N MET A 44 17.35 3.66 -3.55
CA MET A 44 18.20 4.28 -4.55
C MET A 44 18.63 5.71 -4.16
N GLU A 45 17.70 6.53 -3.66
CA GLU A 45 17.99 7.87 -3.15
C GLU A 45 19.06 7.85 -2.03
N ARG A 46 18.94 6.90 -1.09
CA ARG A 46 19.95 6.72 -0.02
C ARG A 46 21.33 6.37 -0.54
N LYS A 47 21.43 5.85 -1.75
CA LYS A 47 22.70 5.56 -2.43
C LYS A 47 23.18 6.72 -3.31
N GLY A 48 22.44 7.83 -3.36
CA GLY A 48 22.78 9.00 -4.18
C GLY A 48 22.57 8.80 -5.68
N VAL A 49 21.78 7.80 -6.10
CA VAL A 49 21.45 7.56 -7.51
C VAL A 49 20.47 8.63 -8.00
N ARG A 50 20.80 9.26 -9.13
CA ARG A 50 19.85 10.18 -9.80
C ARG A 50 18.74 9.38 -10.45
N LEU A 51 17.57 9.45 -9.85
CA LEU A 51 16.41 8.64 -10.20
C LEU A 51 15.29 9.50 -10.81
N SER A 52 14.68 8.98 -11.87
CA SER A 52 13.38 9.45 -12.37
C SER A 52 12.34 8.35 -12.23
N VAL A 53 11.14 8.71 -11.84
CA VAL A 53 10.00 7.79 -11.77
C VAL A 53 9.08 8.07 -12.94
N PHE A 54 8.78 7.03 -13.68
CA PHE A 54 7.89 7.09 -14.83
C PHE A 54 6.73 6.12 -14.67
N LYS A 55 5.53 6.65 -14.51
CA LYS A 55 4.28 5.89 -14.58
C LYS A 55 3.62 6.19 -15.91
N PRO A 56 3.60 5.26 -16.86
CA PRO A 56 3.07 5.52 -18.21
C PRO A 56 1.60 5.94 -18.20
N ILE A 57 0.79 5.28 -17.36
CA ILE A 57 -0.66 5.41 -17.35
C ILE A 57 -1.18 5.46 -15.92
N ALA A 58 -1.99 6.43 -15.61
CA ALA A 58 -2.64 6.57 -14.31
C ALA A 58 -3.68 5.48 -14.08
N GLN A 59 -3.71 4.90 -12.87
CA GLN A 59 -4.74 3.96 -12.45
C GLN A 59 -5.35 4.40 -11.11
N PRO A 60 -6.12 5.50 -11.09
CA PRO A 60 -6.73 5.97 -9.85
C PRO A 60 -7.77 4.97 -9.36
N ARG A 61 -7.71 4.63 -8.07
CA ARG A 61 -8.61 3.64 -7.46
C ARG A 61 -10.06 4.11 -7.41
N SER A 62 -10.26 5.40 -7.20
CA SER A 62 -11.60 6.03 -7.21
C SER A 62 -12.26 6.07 -8.59
N GLY A 63 -11.51 5.68 -9.64
CA GLY A 63 -11.95 5.81 -11.02
C GLY A 63 -11.88 7.25 -11.54
N GLY A 64 -12.13 7.43 -12.82
CA GLY A 64 -12.09 8.75 -13.46
C GLY A 64 -10.66 9.30 -13.64
N ASP A 65 -10.56 10.62 -13.67
CA ASP A 65 -9.33 11.37 -13.94
C ASP A 65 -8.67 11.92 -12.66
N ALA A 66 -8.82 11.20 -11.53
CA ALA A 66 -8.15 11.58 -10.27
C ALA A 66 -6.61 11.51 -10.43
N PRO A 67 -5.85 12.31 -9.68
CA PRO A 67 -4.39 12.26 -9.70
C PRO A 67 -3.88 10.87 -9.35
N ASP A 68 -2.77 10.48 -9.99
CA ASP A 68 -2.12 9.21 -9.69
C ASP A 68 -1.42 9.26 -8.33
N GLN A 69 -1.67 8.26 -7.50
CA GLN A 69 -1.20 8.24 -6.12
C GLN A 69 0.32 8.13 -6.03
N THR A 70 0.94 7.20 -6.75
CA THR A 70 2.41 7.01 -6.71
C THR A 70 3.12 8.28 -7.14
N THR A 71 2.71 8.87 -8.26
CA THR A 71 3.26 10.12 -8.77
C THR A 71 3.11 11.27 -7.77
N THR A 72 1.95 11.37 -7.14
CA THR A 72 1.66 12.41 -6.15
C THR A 72 2.54 12.24 -4.90
N ILE A 73 2.69 11.02 -4.37
CA ILE A 73 3.54 10.74 -3.21
C ILE A 73 5.00 11.05 -3.53
N VAL A 74 5.51 10.60 -4.67
CA VAL A 74 6.91 10.86 -5.07
C VAL A 74 7.18 12.36 -5.15
N ARG A 75 6.30 13.13 -5.79
CA ARG A 75 6.43 14.59 -5.89
C ARG A 75 6.39 15.30 -4.54
N ALA A 76 5.55 14.81 -3.62
CA ALA A 76 5.42 15.40 -2.28
C ALA A 76 6.58 15.03 -1.35
N SER A 77 7.17 13.85 -1.50
CA SER A 77 8.13 13.27 -0.54
C SER A 77 9.58 13.27 -0.99
N SER A 78 9.87 13.54 -2.27
CA SER A 78 11.23 13.60 -2.80
C SER A 78 11.55 14.97 -3.37
N SER A 79 12.72 15.50 -2.99
CA SER A 79 13.27 16.74 -3.57
C SER A 79 14.24 16.47 -4.74
N THR A 80 14.65 15.22 -4.92
CA THR A 80 15.70 14.83 -5.89
C THR A 80 15.16 13.95 -7.01
N THR A 81 14.07 13.23 -6.76
CA THR A 81 13.45 12.33 -7.74
C THR A 81 12.35 13.05 -8.50
N THR A 82 12.43 13.01 -9.83
CA THR A 82 11.40 13.56 -10.72
C THR A 82 10.34 12.49 -11.02
N ALA A 83 9.10 12.92 -11.17
CA ALA A 83 8.00 12.05 -11.58
C ALA A 83 7.15 12.74 -12.66
N ALA A 84 7.06 12.10 -13.83
CA ALA A 84 6.25 12.57 -14.95
C ALA A 84 4.74 12.43 -14.65
N GLU A 85 3.92 13.28 -15.28
CA GLU A 85 2.47 13.10 -15.24
C GLU A 85 2.08 11.91 -16.12
N PRO A 86 1.36 10.91 -15.60
CA PRO A 86 0.95 9.75 -16.38
C PRO A 86 -0.20 10.10 -17.33
N LEU A 87 -0.33 9.34 -18.43
CA LEU A 87 -1.49 9.43 -19.31
C LEU A 87 -2.77 9.02 -18.57
N LYS A 88 -3.85 9.72 -18.83
CA LYS A 88 -5.16 9.40 -18.24
C LYS A 88 -5.70 8.07 -18.77
N MET A 89 -6.28 7.24 -17.90
CA MET A 89 -6.86 5.95 -18.29
C MET A 89 -7.96 6.11 -19.35
N SER A 90 -8.82 7.13 -19.24
CA SER A 90 -9.87 7.41 -20.21
C SER A 90 -9.33 7.64 -21.63
N HIS A 91 -8.21 8.35 -21.76
CA HIS A 91 -7.53 8.57 -23.03
C HIS A 91 -6.96 7.27 -23.60
N VAL A 92 -6.31 6.46 -22.77
CA VAL A 92 -5.77 5.15 -23.15
C VAL A 92 -6.86 4.20 -23.64
N GLU A 93 -7.97 4.11 -22.91
CA GLU A 93 -9.13 3.29 -23.32
C GLU A 93 -9.71 3.76 -24.67
N SER A 94 -9.77 5.07 -24.91
CA SER A 94 -10.21 5.63 -26.20
C SER A 94 -9.29 5.22 -27.34
N LEU A 95 -7.96 5.32 -27.17
CA LEU A 95 -7.00 4.92 -28.21
C LEU A 95 -7.05 3.41 -28.46
N LEU A 96 -7.12 2.58 -27.41
CA LEU A 96 -7.20 1.13 -27.56
C LEU A 96 -8.52 0.68 -28.25
N SER A 97 -9.64 1.29 -27.90
CA SER A 97 -10.94 1.00 -28.52
C SER A 97 -10.99 1.40 -29.99
N SER A 98 -10.23 2.43 -30.37
CA SER A 98 -10.09 2.92 -31.77
C SER A 98 -8.97 2.20 -32.54
N ASN A 99 -8.39 1.13 -31.98
CA ASN A 99 -7.26 0.38 -32.55
C ASN A 99 -6.03 1.24 -32.88
N GLN A 100 -5.80 2.31 -32.07
CA GLN A 100 -4.68 3.26 -32.20
C GLN A 100 -3.57 2.97 -31.21
N LYS A 101 -3.20 1.69 -31.05
CA LYS A 101 -2.16 1.26 -30.11
C LYS A 101 -0.80 1.88 -30.41
N ASP A 102 -0.47 2.06 -31.69
CA ASP A 102 0.81 2.65 -32.10
C ASP A 102 0.92 4.11 -31.64
N VAL A 103 -0.17 4.89 -31.78
CA VAL A 103 -0.24 6.27 -31.26
C VAL A 103 -0.04 6.30 -29.74
N LEU A 104 -0.67 5.39 -29.01
CA LEU A 104 -0.47 5.27 -27.56
C LEU A 104 1.01 5.02 -27.22
N MET A 105 1.67 4.13 -27.94
CA MET A 105 3.08 3.82 -27.72
C MET A 105 3.98 5.00 -28.04
N GLU A 106 3.71 5.76 -29.10
CA GLU A 106 4.42 6.99 -29.44
C GLU A 106 4.27 8.06 -28.34
N GLU A 107 3.06 8.25 -27.81
CA GLU A 107 2.81 9.19 -26.70
C GLU A 107 3.58 8.77 -25.43
N ILE A 108 3.61 7.47 -25.10
CA ILE A 108 4.36 6.94 -23.97
C ILE A 108 5.85 7.20 -24.14
N ILE A 109 6.42 6.93 -25.34
CA ILE A 109 7.84 7.17 -25.63
C ILE A 109 8.18 8.66 -25.54
N ALA A 110 7.35 9.51 -26.12
CA ALA A 110 7.55 10.97 -26.09
C ALA A 110 7.55 11.49 -24.64
N ASN A 111 6.57 11.04 -23.84
CA ASN A 111 6.50 11.42 -22.42
C ASN A 111 7.69 10.89 -21.62
N TYR A 112 8.11 9.65 -21.88
CA TYR A 112 9.30 9.05 -21.26
C TYR A 112 10.55 9.91 -21.54
N HIS A 113 10.86 10.18 -22.80
CA HIS A 113 12.04 10.94 -23.17
C HIS A 113 12.02 12.38 -22.65
N ALA A 114 10.87 13.03 -22.64
CA ALA A 114 10.73 14.40 -22.15
C ALA A 114 11.07 14.54 -20.64
N ASN A 115 10.90 13.47 -19.85
CA ASN A 115 10.94 13.55 -18.40
C ASN A 115 12.08 12.75 -17.73
N THR A 116 12.95 12.08 -18.51
CA THR A 116 13.96 11.17 -17.96
C THR A 116 15.41 11.47 -18.37
N GLN A 117 15.67 12.59 -19.03
CA GLN A 117 16.96 12.91 -19.67
C GLN A 117 18.16 12.96 -18.71
N ASP A 118 17.94 13.39 -17.47
CA ASP A 118 19.01 13.59 -16.49
C ASP A 118 19.17 12.44 -15.49
N ALA A 119 18.39 11.37 -15.64
CA ALA A 119 18.39 10.24 -14.71
C ALA A 119 19.45 9.20 -15.07
N GLU A 120 20.14 8.67 -14.07
CA GLU A 120 21.00 7.48 -14.21
C GLU A 120 20.14 6.21 -14.25
N VAL A 121 19.05 6.21 -13.50
CA VAL A 121 18.08 5.12 -13.45
C VAL A 121 16.69 5.68 -13.64
N VAL A 122 15.89 5.04 -14.48
CA VAL A 122 14.45 5.31 -14.61
C VAL A 122 13.69 4.12 -14.06
N LEU A 123 12.90 4.36 -13.01
CA LEU A 123 11.99 3.37 -12.45
C LEU A 123 10.61 3.52 -13.09
N VAL A 124 10.19 2.52 -13.84
CA VAL A 124 8.89 2.49 -14.50
C VAL A 124 7.91 1.66 -13.66
N GLU A 125 6.78 2.25 -13.30
CA GLU A 125 5.70 1.53 -12.61
C GLU A 125 4.67 1.02 -13.63
N GLY A 126 4.52 -0.30 -13.73
CA GLY A 126 3.59 -0.95 -14.63
C GLY A 126 2.13 -0.86 -14.21
N LEU A 127 1.24 -1.23 -15.12
CA LEU A 127 -0.20 -1.30 -14.90
C LEU A 127 -0.57 -2.52 -14.07
N VAL A 128 -1.48 -2.33 -13.11
CA VAL A 128 -2.06 -3.43 -12.34
C VAL A 128 -3.16 -4.10 -13.18
N PRO A 129 -3.09 -5.42 -13.41
CA PRO A 129 -4.15 -6.15 -14.11
C PRO A 129 -5.40 -6.21 -13.22
N THR A 130 -6.50 -5.68 -13.73
CA THR A 130 -7.80 -5.69 -13.06
C THR A 130 -8.87 -6.30 -13.95
N ARG A 131 -10.05 -6.62 -13.41
CA ARG A 131 -11.17 -7.12 -14.23
C ARG A 131 -11.60 -6.13 -15.31
N LYS A 132 -11.42 -4.83 -15.09
CA LYS A 132 -11.72 -3.78 -16.08
C LYS A 132 -10.60 -3.61 -17.11
N HIS A 133 -9.34 -3.78 -16.69
CA HIS A 133 -8.16 -3.52 -17.51
C HIS A 133 -7.43 -4.83 -17.83
N GLN A 134 -8.09 -5.75 -18.52
CA GLN A 134 -7.51 -7.04 -18.91
C GLN A 134 -6.32 -6.89 -19.87
N PHE A 135 -6.26 -5.77 -20.59
CA PHE A 135 -5.16 -5.41 -21.49
C PHE A 135 -3.86 -5.06 -20.74
N ALA A 136 -3.90 -4.84 -19.43
CA ALA A 136 -2.77 -4.33 -18.66
C ALA A 136 -1.51 -5.20 -18.79
N GLN A 137 -1.65 -6.52 -18.77
CA GLN A 137 -0.51 -7.44 -18.88
C GLN A 137 0.17 -7.35 -20.25
N ALA A 138 -0.62 -7.38 -21.32
CA ALA A 138 -0.09 -7.26 -22.67
C ALA A 138 0.53 -5.88 -22.91
N LEU A 139 -0.09 -4.82 -22.38
CA LEU A 139 0.42 -3.46 -22.52
C LEU A 139 1.72 -3.26 -21.73
N ASN A 140 1.83 -3.84 -20.51
CA ASN A 140 3.08 -3.85 -19.75
C ASN A 140 4.23 -4.49 -20.52
N PHE A 141 3.96 -5.60 -21.22
CA PHE A 141 4.99 -6.28 -22.02
C PHE A 141 5.45 -5.41 -23.19
N GLU A 142 4.53 -4.77 -23.88
CA GLU A 142 4.83 -3.85 -24.99
C GLU A 142 5.62 -2.62 -24.51
N ILE A 143 5.20 -2.01 -23.40
CA ILE A 143 5.90 -0.87 -22.79
C ILE A 143 7.33 -1.27 -22.41
N ALA A 144 7.50 -2.40 -21.72
CA ALA A 144 8.81 -2.89 -21.33
C ALA A 144 9.74 -3.09 -22.53
N LYS A 145 9.21 -3.69 -23.59
CA LYS A 145 9.94 -3.92 -24.86
C LYS A 145 10.31 -2.60 -25.54
N THR A 146 9.36 -1.67 -25.62
CA THR A 146 9.55 -0.40 -26.31
C THR A 146 10.55 0.51 -25.61
N LEU A 147 10.52 0.52 -24.27
CA LEU A 147 11.47 1.27 -23.44
C LEU A 147 12.81 0.53 -23.21
N ASN A 148 12.98 -0.65 -23.79
CA ASN A 148 14.12 -1.54 -23.54
C ASN A 148 14.39 -1.72 -22.04
N ALA A 149 13.31 -1.91 -21.26
CA ALA A 149 13.36 -1.94 -19.81
C ALA A 149 13.74 -3.33 -19.29
N GLU A 150 14.54 -3.36 -18.23
CA GLU A 150 14.72 -4.54 -17.40
C GLU A 150 13.44 -4.81 -16.60
N ILE A 151 12.95 -6.03 -16.65
CA ILE A 151 11.68 -6.41 -16.03
C ILE A 151 11.95 -7.01 -14.65
N VAL A 152 11.32 -6.43 -13.64
CA VAL A 152 11.25 -6.97 -12.29
C VAL A 152 9.80 -7.21 -11.95
N PHE A 153 9.44 -8.47 -11.70
CA PHE A 153 8.09 -8.80 -11.28
C PHE A 153 7.88 -8.47 -9.79
N VAL A 154 6.71 -7.94 -9.46
CA VAL A 154 6.27 -7.73 -8.08
C VAL A 154 5.07 -8.63 -7.82
N MET A 155 5.20 -9.51 -6.84
CA MET A 155 4.15 -10.45 -6.46
C MET A 155 3.96 -10.48 -4.94
N SER A 156 2.80 -10.96 -4.50
CA SER A 156 2.53 -11.26 -3.09
C SER A 156 2.47 -12.77 -2.90
N GLN A 157 2.81 -13.24 -1.71
CA GLN A 157 2.73 -14.66 -1.37
C GLN A 157 1.29 -15.17 -1.45
N GLY A 158 0.35 -14.52 -0.79
CA GLY A 158 -1.01 -15.05 -0.60
C GLY A 158 -0.98 -16.32 0.26
N THR A 159 -1.74 -17.34 -0.15
CA THR A 159 -1.78 -18.69 0.47
C THR A 159 -0.74 -19.64 -0.07
N ASP A 160 0.09 -19.22 -1.03
CA ASP A 160 0.99 -20.13 -1.74
C ASP A 160 2.08 -20.69 -0.82
N THR A 161 2.35 -21.99 -1.01
CA THR A 161 3.57 -22.63 -0.52
C THR A 161 4.78 -22.15 -1.33
N PRO A 162 6.02 -22.42 -0.89
CA PRO A 162 7.21 -22.08 -1.68
C PRO A 162 7.18 -22.67 -3.09
N GLU A 163 6.67 -23.90 -3.24
CA GLU A 163 6.57 -24.60 -4.52
C GLU A 163 5.55 -23.91 -5.43
N GLN A 164 4.38 -23.57 -4.91
CA GLN A 164 3.33 -22.85 -5.65
C GLN A 164 3.78 -21.45 -6.06
N LEU A 165 4.53 -20.74 -5.20
CA LEU A 165 5.15 -19.47 -5.56
C LEU A 165 6.11 -19.61 -6.72
N ASN A 166 6.99 -20.62 -6.70
CA ASN A 166 7.94 -20.87 -7.77
C ASN A 166 7.24 -21.25 -9.09
N GLU A 167 6.18 -22.05 -9.03
CA GLU A 167 5.35 -22.37 -10.20
C GLU A 167 4.70 -21.09 -10.78
N ARG A 168 4.16 -20.22 -9.92
CA ARG A 168 3.56 -18.95 -10.34
C ARG A 168 4.58 -17.98 -10.93
N ILE A 169 5.83 -17.95 -10.40
CA ILE A 169 6.95 -17.21 -11.00
C ILE A 169 7.24 -17.72 -12.40
N GLU A 170 7.31 -19.04 -12.59
CA GLU A 170 7.56 -19.64 -13.90
C GLU A 170 6.44 -19.36 -14.91
N LEU A 171 5.17 -19.46 -14.50
CA LEU A 171 4.03 -19.11 -15.33
C LEU A 171 4.07 -17.63 -15.74
N THR A 172 4.41 -16.73 -14.80
CA THR A 172 4.55 -15.31 -15.08
C THR A 172 5.69 -15.05 -16.07
N ARG A 173 6.86 -15.64 -15.86
CA ARG A 173 8.00 -15.57 -16.77
C ARG A 173 7.62 -16.01 -18.18
N ASN A 174 6.91 -17.12 -18.31
CA ASN A 174 6.48 -17.65 -19.60
C ASN A 174 5.54 -16.71 -20.34
N SER A 175 4.67 -15.98 -19.64
CA SER A 175 3.78 -14.99 -20.24
C SER A 175 4.48 -13.73 -20.77
N PHE A 176 5.76 -13.52 -20.37
CA PHE A 176 6.62 -12.43 -20.83
C PHE A 176 7.77 -12.93 -21.73
N GLY A 177 7.57 -14.02 -22.48
CA GLY A 177 8.53 -14.53 -23.46
C GLY A 177 9.45 -15.64 -22.92
N GLY A 178 9.26 -16.07 -21.70
CA GLY A 178 9.94 -17.21 -21.08
C GLY A 178 11.45 -17.03 -20.91
N ALA A 179 12.18 -18.13 -20.91
CA ALA A 179 13.65 -18.13 -20.71
C ALA A 179 14.42 -17.41 -21.81
N LYS A 180 13.81 -17.15 -22.96
CA LYS A 180 14.46 -16.42 -24.07
C LYS A 180 14.45 -14.90 -23.86
N ASN A 181 13.61 -14.39 -22.98
CA ASN A 181 13.56 -12.97 -22.67
C ASN A 181 14.61 -12.63 -21.60
N THR A 182 15.77 -12.15 -22.05
CA THR A 182 16.89 -11.76 -21.20
C THR A 182 16.65 -10.45 -20.43
N SER A 183 15.59 -9.71 -20.75
CA SER A 183 15.23 -8.48 -20.03
C SER A 183 14.59 -8.78 -18.69
N ILE A 184 14.15 -10.02 -18.41
CA ILE A 184 13.58 -10.41 -17.11
C ILE A 184 14.74 -10.64 -16.14
N THR A 185 14.90 -9.72 -15.19
CA THR A 185 16.01 -9.73 -14.23
C THR A 185 15.69 -10.41 -12.92
N GLY A 186 14.42 -10.44 -12.50
CA GLY A 186 14.06 -11.13 -11.27
C GLY A 186 12.66 -10.80 -10.75
N VAL A 187 12.43 -11.18 -9.49
CA VAL A 187 11.16 -11.00 -8.80
C VAL A 187 11.37 -10.44 -7.40
N ILE A 188 10.47 -9.57 -6.97
CA ILE A 188 10.32 -9.11 -5.58
C ILE A 188 9.04 -9.75 -5.03
N VAL A 189 9.17 -10.50 -3.93
CA VAL A 189 8.05 -11.10 -3.22
C VAL A 189 7.68 -10.18 -2.07
N ASN A 190 6.54 -9.52 -2.19
CA ASN A 190 6.00 -8.62 -1.16
C ASN A 190 4.98 -9.36 -0.29
N LYS A 191 4.66 -8.78 0.87
CA LYS A 191 3.67 -9.29 1.82
C LYS A 191 3.95 -10.74 2.24
N LEU A 192 5.22 -11.08 2.41
CA LEU A 192 5.63 -12.41 2.83
C LEU A 192 5.08 -12.70 4.23
N ASN A 193 4.44 -13.84 4.41
CA ASN A 193 3.80 -14.27 5.65
C ASN A 193 2.66 -13.32 6.12
N ALA A 194 1.99 -12.65 5.18
CA ALA A 194 0.82 -11.84 5.48
C ALA A 194 -0.38 -12.73 5.86
N PRO A 195 -1.24 -12.30 6.78
CA PRO A 195 -2.52 -12.96 6.99
C PRO A 195 -3.39 -12.84 5.73
N VAL A 196 -4.07 -13.92 5.39
CA VAL A 196 -4.90 -13.99 4.19
C VAL A 196 -6.30 -14.48 4.54
N ASP A 197 -7.29 -14.09 3.72
CA ASP A 197 -8.64 -14.60 3.81
C ASP A 197 -8.77 -15.99 3.14
N ASP A 198 -9.94 -16.60 3.26
CA ASP A 198 -10.25 -17.91 2.66
C ASP A 198 -10.12 -17.92 1.13
N GLN A 199 -10.01 -16.73 0.50
CA GLN A 199 -9.77 -16.59 -0.93
C GLN A 199 -8.29 -16.28 -1.26
N GLY A 200 -7.40 -16.38 -0.28
CA GLY A 200 -5.97 -16.14 -0.44
C GLY A 200 -5.58 -14.65 -0.62
N ARG A 201 -6.51 -13.72 -0.39
CA ARG A 201 -6.21 -12.29 -0.46
C ARG A 201 -5.64 -11.83 0.87
N THR A 202 -4.61 -10.98 0.82
CA THR A 202 -4.12 -10.34 2.04
C THR A 202 -5.27 -9.60 2.72
N ARG A 203 -5.58 -9.98 3.95
CA ARG A 203 -6.63 -9.34 4.72
C ARG A 203 -6.17 -7.96 5.19
N PRO A 204 -6.88 -6.92 4.79
CA PRO A 204 -6.81 -5.64 5.45
C PRO A 204 -7.74 -5.56 6.67
N ASP A 205 -8.43 -6.64 7.00
CA ASP A 205 -9.42 -6.64 8.08
C ASP A 205 -8.73 -6.54 9.43
N LEU A 206 -8.70 -5.32 9.94
CA LEU A 206 -8.13 -4.99 11.25
C LEU A 206 -8.86 -5.66 12.42
N SER A 207 -10.08 -6.22 12.20
CA SER A 207 -10.88 -6.82 13.27
C SER A 207 -10.41 -8.22 13.69
N GLU A 208 -9.79 -8.98 12.77
CA GLU A 208 -9.41 -10.37 13.00
C GLU A 208 -7.91 -10.60 13.27
N ILE A 209 -7.07 -9.58 13.12
CA ILE A 209 -5.61 -9.73 13.23
C ILE A 209 -5.16 -10.04 14.68
N PHE A 210 -6.04 -9.83 15.67
CA PHE A 210 -5.75 -10.08 17.08
C PHE A 210 -6.35 -11.36 17.65
N ASP A 211 -7.08 -12.14 16.86
CA ASP A 211 -7.47 -13.46 17.30
C ASP A 211 -6.28 -14.42 17.15
N ASP A 212 -5.83 -15.02 18.26
CA ASP A 212 -4.75 -15.99 18.26
C ASP A 212 -5.04 -17.22 17.37
N SER A 213 -6.32 -17.46 17.03
CA SER A 213 -6.72 -18.49 16.05
C SER A 213 -6.30 -18.16 14.63
N THR A 214 -6.20 -16.86 14.27
CA THR A 214 -5.80 -16.42 12.93
C THR A 214 -4.29 -16.60 12.68
N LYS A 215 -3.47 -16.59 13.74
CA LYS A 215 -2.03 -16.88 13.62
C LYS A 215 -1.74 -18.31 13.19
N ALA A 216 -2.67 -19.23 13.41
CA ALA A 216 -2.52 -20.66 13.03
C ALA A 216 -2.69 -20.93 11.52
N SER A 217 -3.22 -19.98 10.76
CA SER A 217 -3.49 -20.12 9.31
C SER A 217 -2.43 -19.48 8.41
N ILE A 218 -1.39 -18.87 8.96
CA ILE A 218 -0.33 -18.25 8.17
C ILE A 218 0.65 -19.35 7.73
N THR A 219 0.71 -19.62 6.43
CA THR A 219 1.76 -20.47 5.86
C THR A 219 3.08 -19.73 5.96
N HIS A 220 3.93 -20.17 6.90
CA HIS A 220 5.24 -19.55 7.08
C HIS A 220 6.19 -20.01 5.96
N VAL A 221 6.61 -19.07 5.12
CA VAL A 221 7.60 -19.30 4.06
C VAL A 221 8.95 -18.75 4.50
N ASP A 222 9.96 -19.61 4.47
CA ASP A 222 11.34 -19.19 4.68
C ASP A 222 11.89 -18.56 3.39
N PRO A 223 12.34 -17.29 3.43
CA PRO A 223 12.96 -16.65 2.28
C PRO A 223 14.10 -17.46 1.66
N ALA A 224 14.89 -18.18 2.47
CA ALA A 224 16.00 -18.98 1.98
C ALA A 224 15.55 -20.10 1.00
N GLN A 225 14.38 -20.66 1.22
CA GLN A 225 13.81 -21.70 0.31
C GLN A 225 13.40 -21.08 -1.02
N LEU A 226 12.84 -19.86 -1.01
CA LEU A 226 12.51 -19.11 -2.23
C LEU A 226 13.77 -18.80 -3.04
N PHE A 227 14.84 -18.31 -2.38
CA PHE A 227 16.09 -17.98 -3.05
C PHE A 227 16.75 -19.22 -3.68
N ALA A 228 16.68 -20.39 -3.03
CA ALA A 228 17.35 -21.60 -3.48
C ALA A 228 16.71 -22.24 -4.71
N ASN A 229 15.38 -22.19 -4.84
CA ASN A 229 14.61 -22.97 -5.83
C ASN A 229 13.83 -22.13 -6.84
N SER A 230 13.97 -20.81 -6.82
CA SER A 230 13.21 -19.94 -7.72
C SER A 230 13.71 -20.03 -9.16
N PRO A 231 12.81 -20.11 -10.16
CA PRO A 231 13.17 -20.10 -11.58
C PRO A 231 13.70 -18.75 -12.08
N LEU A 232 13.53 -17.69 -11.28
CA LEU A 232 14.11 -16.37 -11.48
C LEU A 232 14.87 -15.93 -10.23
N PRO A 233 15.86 -15.03 -10.36
CA PRO A 233 16.49 -14.41 -9.20
C PRO A 233 15.45 -13.72 -8.32
N VAL A 234 15.36 -14.10 -7.04
CA VAL A 234 14.57 -13.38 -6.05
C VAL A 234 15.39 -12.21 -5.54
N LEU A 235 15.06 -11.01 -6.01
CA LEU A 235 15.80 -9.78 -5.69
C LEU A 235 15.52 -9.29 -4.28
N GLY A 236 14.37 -9.68 -3.71
CA GLY A 236 14.00 -9.33 -2.37
C GLY A 236 12.70 -9.97 -1.92
N CYS A 237 12.62 -10.19 -0.60
CA CYS A 237 11.39 -10.53 0.09
C CYS A 237 11.06 -9.42 1.09
N VAL A 238 9.86 -8.88 1.00
CA VAL A 238 9.37 -7.87 1.95
C VAL A 238 8.38 -8.55 2.88
N PRO A 239 8.75 -8.77 4.15
CA PRO A 239 7.84 -9.41 5.10
C PRO A 239 6.65 -8.49 5.38
N TRP A 240 5.52 -9.10 5.68
CA TRP A 240 4.38 -8.36 6.18
C TRP A 240 4.73 -7.69 7.51
N SER A 241 4.37 -6.43 7.63
CA SER A 241 4.49 -5.70 8.89
C SER A 241 3.17 -5.03 9.21
N PHE A 242 2.68 -5.37 10.38
CA PHE A 242 1.44 -4.82 10.91
C PHE A 242 1.53 -3.30 11.11
N ASP A 243 2.67 -2.83 11.60
CA ASP A 243 2.89 -1.41 11.87
C ASP A 243 2.90 -0.57 10.58
N LEU A 244 3.32 -1.15 9.45
CA LEU A 244 3.33 -0.47 8.16
C LEU A 244 1.94 -0.30 7.54
N ILE A 245 0.92 -1.04 7.98
CA ILE A 245 -0.46 -0.88 7.50
C ILE A 245 -1.34 -0.10 8.47
N ALA A 246 -0.88 0.12 9.69
CA ALA A 246 -1.63 0.87 10.69
C ALA A 246 -1.87 2.31 10.22
N THR A 247 -3.13 2.68 10.07
CA THR A 247 -3.55 4.00 9.57
C THR A 247 -3.63 5.00 10.72
N ARG A 248 -3.52 6.30 10.41
CA ARG A 248 -3.73 7.34 11.42
C ARG A 248 -5.23 7.42 11.78
N ALA A 249 -5.51 7.78 13.00
CA ALA A 249 -6.90 7.98 13.46
C ALA A 249 -7.61 9.06 12.62
N ILE A 250 -6.89 10.11 12.18
CA ILE A 250 -7.43 11.16 11.32
C ILE A 250 -7.90 10.63 9.95
N ASP A 251 -7.18 9.69 9.35
CA ASP A 251 -7.55 9.11 8.06
C ASP A 251 -8.86 8.33 8.17
N MET A 252 -9.06 7.61 9.27
CA MET A 252 -10.33 6.94 9.55
C MET A 252 -11.47 7.94 9.83
N ALA A 253 -11.20 9.00 10.59
CA ALA A 253 -12.19 10.03 10.87
C ALA A 253 -12.65 10.72 9.56
N HIS A 254 -11.73 11.05 8.66
CA HIS A 254 -12.04 11.61 7.35
C HIS A 254 -12.85 10.66 6.48
N HIS A 255 -12.45 9.38 6.39
CA HIS A 255 -13.18 8.36 5.62
C HIS A 255 -14.62 8.21 6.08
N LEU A 256 -14.85 8.27 7.37
CA LEU A 256 -16.17 8.16 7.98
C LEU A 256 -16.97 9.47 7.99
N ASN A 257 -16.40 10.58 7.54
CA ASN A 257 -16.95 11.94 7.70
C ASN A 257 -17.34 12.21 9.17
N ALA A 258 -16.48 11.82 10.10
CA ALA A 258 -16.75 11.90 11.52
C ALA A 258 -16.56 13.32 12.07
N THR A 259 -17.34 13.68 13.07
CA THR A 259 -17.15 14.88 13.87
C THR A 259 -16.11 14.60 14.95
N ILE A 260 -15.07 15.39 15.04
CA ILE A 260 -14.02 15.26 16.05
C ILE A 260 -14.56 15.86 17.37
N ILE A 261 -14.63 15.01 18.40
CA ILE A 261 -15.05 15.41 19.76
C ILE A 261 -13.83 15.79 20.60
N ASN A 262 -12.77 15.02 20.52
CA ASN A 262 -11.47 15.32 21.10
C ASN A 262 -10.39 15.01 20.09
N GLU A 263 -9.58 16.00 19.73
CA GLU A 263 -8.53 15.85 18.74
C GLU A 263 -7.40 14.96 19.26
N GLY A 264 -6.90 15.21 20.45
CA GLY A 264 -5.76 14.48 20.99
C GLY A 264 -4.62 14.37 19.98
N ASP A 265 -4.01 13.19 19.92
CA ASP A 265 -2.93 12.88 18.98
C ASP A 265 -3.46 12.30 17.65
N ILE A 266 -4.60 12.75 17.15
CA ILE A 266 -5.33 12.14 16.01
C ILE A 266 -4.48 11.99 14.73
N ASN A 267 -3.53 12.91 14.53
CA ASN A 267 -2.65 12.94 13.35
C ASN A 267 -1.51 11.91 13.40
N THR A 268 -1.12 11.46 14.58
CA THR A 268 0.01 10.53 14.78
C THR A 268 -0.42 9.19 15.35
N ARG A 269 -1.55 9.14 16.08
CA ARG A 269 -2.06 7.93 16.70
C ARG A 269 -2.47 6.89 15.65
N ARG A 270 -1.87 5.70 15.72
CA ARG A 270 -2.08 4.62 14.76
C ARG A 270 -3.19 3.67 15.21
N VAL A 271 -4.12 3.40 14.30
CA VAL A 271 -5.16 2.38 14.48
C VAL A 271 -4.64 1.06 13.93
N LYS A 272 -4.49 0.09 14.82
CA LYS A 272 -3.99 -1.26 14.52
C LYS A 272 -5.10 -2.31 14.52
N SER A 273 -6.21 -2.04 15.20
CA SER A 273 -7.36 -2.96 15.27
C SER A 273 -8.67 -2.20 15.43
N VAL A 274 -9.75 -2.84 15.05
CA VAL A 274 -11.12 -2.33 15.27
C VAL A 274 -11.86 -3.29 16.19
N THR A 275 -12.37 -2.78 17.30
CA THR A 275 -13.16 -3.56 18.27
C THR A 275 -14.55 -2.95 18.44
N PHE A 276 -15.57 -3.74 18.13
CA PHE A 276 -16.95 -3.37 18.37
C PHE A 276 -17.33 -3.71 19.81
N CYS A 277 -17.56 -2.66 20.63
CA CYS A 277 -17.82 -2.78 22.05
C CYS A 277 -19.28 -3.16 22.34
N ALA A 278 -19.69 -4.37 21.93
CA ALA A 278 -21.06 -4.86 22.05
C ALA A 278 -21.33 -5.65 23.35
N ARG A 279 -20.27 -6.11 24.05
CA ARG A 279 -20.37 -6.91 25.29
C ARG A 279 -20.35 -6.02 26.52
N SER A 280 -20.49 -6.62 27.71
CA SER A 280 -20.24 -5.95 28.99
C SER A 280 -18.74 -5.70 29.21
N ILE A 281 -18.41 -4.67 29.97
CA ILE A 281 -17.04 -4.21 30.19
C ILE A 281 -16.06 -5.33 30.56
N PRO A 282 -16.37 -6.25 31.52
CA PRO A 282 -15.41 -7.31 31.87
C PRO A 282 -14.98 -8.18 30.68
N HIS A 283 -15.84 -8.37 29.70
CA HIS A 283 -15.58 -9.16 28.49
C HIS A 283 -15.00 -8.35 27.33
N MET A 284 -14.67 -7.09 27.55
CA MET A 284 -14.08 -6.21 26.54
C MET A 284 -12.70 -5.67 26.96
N LEU A 285 -12.35 -5.78 28.25
CA LEU A 285 -11.09 -5.23 28.77
C LEU A 285 -9.84 -5.76 28.04
N GLU A 286 -9.89 -7.01 27.59
CA GLU A 286 -8.80 -7.62 26.81
C GLU A 286 -8.57 -6.95 25.45
N HIS A 287 -9.57 -6.24 24.94
CA HIS A 287 -9.52 -5.52 23.65
C HIS A 287 -9.10 -4.05 23.83
N PHE A 288 -9.01 -3.54 25.05
CA PHE A 288 -8.50 -2.20 25.33
C PHE A 288 -6.98 -2.22 25.28
N ARG A 289 -6.46 -2.16 24.05
CA ARG A 289 -5.03 -2.34 23.77
C ARG A 289 -4.48 -1.13 22.99
N ALA A 290 -3.17 -1.00 22.99
CA ALA A 290 -2.50 0.02 22.17
C ALA A 290 -2.87 -0.12 20.69
N GLY A 291 -3.30 1.00 20.09
CA GLY A 291 -3.74 1.04 18.70
C GLY A 291 -5.15 0.50 18.43
N SER A 292 -5.95 0.14 19.42
CA SER A 292 -7.35 -0.27 19.19
C SER A 292 -8.23 0.93 18.85
N LEU A 293 -9.03 0.83 17.78
CA LEU A 293 -10.20 1.68 17.55
C LEU A 293 -11.40 1.04 18.25
N LEU A 294 -11.86 1.66 19.33
CA LEU A 294 -13.02 1.18 20.08
C LEU A 294 -14.30 1.79 19.51
N VAL A 295 -15.15 0.96 18.90
CA VAL A 295 -16.42 1.38 18.29
C VAL A 295 -17.55 1.08 19.24
N THR A 296 -18.29 2.11 19.67
CA THR A 296 -19.43 1.99 20.56
C THR A 296 -20.51 3.00 20.21
N SER A 297 -21.75 2.75 20.62
CA SER A 297 -22.81 3.75 20.51
C SER A 297 -22.56 4.91 21.47
N ALA A 298 -22.88 6.13 21.07
CA ALA A 298 -22.69 7.33 21.88
C ALA A 298 -23.53 7.35 23.16
N ASP A 299 -24.58 6.51 23.23
CA ASP A 299 -25.42 6.29 24.43
C ASP A 299 -24.87 5.21 25.39
N ARG A 300 -23.60 4.79 25.20
CA ARG A 300 -22.87 3.84 26.06
C ARG A 300 -21.76 4.55 26.87
N PRO A 301 -22.16 5.40 27.86
CA PRO A 301 -21.18 6.11 28.67
C PRO A 301 -20.32 5.17 29.53
N ASP A 302 -20.79 3.98 29.84
CA ASP A 302 -20.05 2.93 30.54
C ASP A 302 -18.78 2.52 29.79
N VAL A 303 -18.89 2.31 28.48
CA VAL A 303 -17.75 1.94 27.61
C VAL A 303 -16.77 3.11 27.50
N LEU A 304 -17.29 4.32 27.26
CA LEU A 304 -16.47 5.52 27.14
C LEU A 304 -15.65 5.77 28.41
N VAL A 305 -16.28 5.70 29.59
CA VAL A 305 -15.60 5.89 30.87
C VAL A 305 -14.55 4.80 31.12
N ALA A 306 -14.86 3.54 30.79
CA ALA A 306 -13.92 2.44 30.93
C ALA A 306 -12.70 2.61 30.01
N ALA A 307 -12.89 3.03 28.75
CA ALA A 307 -11.83 3.31 27.82
C ALA A 307 -10.97 4.51 28.26
N CYS A 308 -11.63 5.57 28.76
CA CYS A 308 -10.94 6.72 29.34
C CYS A 308 -10.08 6.32 30.56
N LEU A 309 -10.58 5.44 31.41
CA LEU A 309 -9.81 4.93 32.55
C LEU A 309 -8.61 4.11 32.10
N ALA A 310 -8.76 3.28 31.06
CA ALA A 310 -7.65 2.53 30.48
C ALA A 310 -6.58 3.48 29.90
N ALA A 311 -6.98 4.53 29.17
CA ALA A 311 -6.06 5.54 28.64
C ALA A 311 -5.30 6.27 29.76
N MET A 312 -5.96 6.65 30.85
CA MET A 312 -5.32 7.24 32.03
C MET A 312 -4.34 6.30 32.71
N ASN A 313 -4.52 4.98 32.59
CA ASN A 313 -3.59 3.97 33.08
C ASN A 313 -2.48 3.62 32.09
N GLY A 314 -2.28 4.43 31.03
CA GLY A 314 -1.19 4.30 30.08
C GLY A 314 -1.45 3.39 28.88
N VAL A 315 -2.70 2.97 28.66
CA VAL A 315 -3.05 2.23 27.42
C VAL A 315 -3.19 3.22 26.28
N GLU A 316 -2.33 3.13 25.29
CA GLU A 316 -2.34 3.98 24.09
C GLU A 316 -3.43 3.53 23.10
N ILE A 317 -4.71 3.65 23.50
CA ILE A 317 -5.86 3.37 22.62
C ILE A 317 -5.73 4.19 21.35
N GLY A 318 -5.94 3.58 20.17
CA GLY A 318 -5.83 4.24 18.87
C GLY A 318 -6.83 5.38 18.71
N ALA A 319 -8.08 5.11 18.99
CA ALA A 319 -9.15 6.12 19.07
C ALA A 319 -10.45 5.52 19.65
N ILE A 320 -11.41 6.38 19.99
CA ILE A 320 -12.79 5.99 20.30
C ILE A 320 -13.70 6.54 19.20
N LEU A 321 -14.49 5.66 18.59
CA LEU A 321 -15.50 6.01 17.60
C LEU A 321 -16.90 5.82 18.21
N LEU A 322 -17.61 6.94 18.34
CA LEU A 322 -18.99 6.97 18.83
C LEU A 322 -19.95 6.92 17.64
N THR A 323 -20.91 5.99 17.67
CA THR A 323 -21.92 5.82 16.60
C THR A 323 -23.29 6.31 17.05
N GLY A 324 -24.19 6.62 16.09
CA GLY A 324 -25.57 6.96 16.33
C GLY A 324 -25.87 8.46 16.46
N GLY A 325 -24.84 9.32 16.51
CA GLY A 325 -25.03 10.79 16.53
C GLY A 325 -25.69 11.35 17.79
N TYR A 326 -25.74 10.59 18.88
CA TYR A 326 -26.31 11.09 20.15
C TYR A 326 -25.32 12.05 20.82
N GLU A 327 -25.87 13.14 21.35
CA GLU A 327 -25.05 14.08 22.13
C GLU A 327 -24.49 13.41 23.39
N MET A 328 -23.22 13.60 23.64
CA MET A 328 -22.56 13.12 24.86
C MET A 328 -23.01 13.98 26.05
N ASP A 329 -23.44 13.32 27.14
CA ASP A 329 -23.81 14.02 28.37
C ASP A 329 -22.61 14.86 28.88
N ALA A 330 -22.82 16.15 29.13
CA ALA A 330 -21.80 17.07 29.57
C ALA A 330 -21.07 16.66 30.85
N ARG A 331 -21.76 15.92 31.76
CA ARG A 331 -21.19 15.40 33.00
C ARG A 331 -20.20 14.27 32.70
N ILE A 332 -20.50 13.43 31.70
CA ILE A 332 -19.62 12.35 31.23
C ILE A 332 -18.41 12.95 30.52
N SER A 333 -18.63 13.95 29.65
CA SER A 333 -17.54 14.65 28.99
C SER A 333 -16.55 15.25 30.01
N LYS A 334 -17.08 15.92 31.05
CA LYS A 334 -16.27 16.49 32.13
C LYS A 334 -15.51 15.42 32.92
N LEU A 335 -16.10 14.25 33.15
CA LEU A 335 -15.45 13.12 33.83
C LEU A 335 -14.25 12.58 32.99
N CYS A 336 -14.35 12.65 31.67
CA CYS A 336 -13.34 12.14 30.72
C CYS A 336 -12.24 13.17 30.39
N GLU A 337 -12.31 14.42 30.84
CA GLU A 337 -11.36 15.48 30.48
C GLU A 337 -9.87 15.08 30.71
N ARG A 338 -9.58 14.39 31.83
CA ARG A 338 -8.20 13.92 32.11
C ARG A 338 -7.74 12.88 31.12
N ALA A 339 -8.61 11.99 30.67
CA ALA A 339 -8.29 10.99 29.66
C ALA A 339 -8.08 11.65 28.30
N PHE A 340 -8.88 12.65 27.95
CA PHE A 340 -8.73 13.40 26.72
C PHE A 340 -7.38 14.12 26.67
N ALA A 341 -6.91 14.61 27.81
CA ALA A 341 -5.58 15.24 27.92
C ALA A 341 -4.40 14.26 27.75
N THR A 342 -4.62 12.92 27.71
CA THR A 342 -3.58 11.92 27.39
C THR A 342 -3.31 11.79 25.89
N GLY A 343 -3.91 12.63 25.07
CA GLY A 343 -3.81 12.52 23.61
C GLY A 343 -4.80 11.51 22.98
N LEU A 344 -5.81 11.03 23.73
CA LEU A 344 -6.82 10.08 23.23
C LEU A 344 -7.75 10.72 22.22
N PRO A 345 -7.73 10.32 20.91
CA PRO A 345 -8.67 10.82 19.94
C PRO A 345 -10.07 10.26 20.15
N VAL A 346 -11.08 11.10 20.05
CA VAL A 346 -12.48 10.71 20.11
C VAL A 346 -13.25 11.40 18.98
N PHE A 347 -13.92 10.63 18.17
CA PHE A 347 -14.75 11.16 17.08
C PHE A 347 -16.08 10.42 16.97
N MET A 348 -17.06 11.05 16.33
CA MET A 348 -18.44 10.58 16.29
C MET A 348 -18.99 10.59 14.88
N VAL A 349 -19.82 9.60 14.57
CA VAL A 349 -20.58 9.51 13.31
C VAL A 349 -22.09 9.45 13.60
N ASN A 350 -22.88 10.00 12.68
CA ASN A 350 -24.33 9.96 12.77
C ASN A 350 -24.91 8.59 12.36
N THR A 351 -24.13 7.78 11.66
CA THR A 351 -24.53 6.43 11.24
C THR A 351 -24.60 5.48 12.43
N ASN A 352 -25.49 4.50 12.37
CA ASN A 352 -25.55 3.44 13.38
C ASN A 352 -24.34 2.50 13.27
N THR A 353 -24.15 1.65 14.29
CA THR A 353 -22.98 0.76 14.36
C THR A 353 -22.86 -0.18 13.16
N TRP A 354 -23.96 -0.67 12.61
CA TRP A 354 -23.96 -1.53 11.43
C TRP A 354 -23.47 -0.80 10.17
N GLN A 355 -24.04 0.36 9.89
CA GLN A 355 -23.60 1.19 8.74
C GLN A 355 -22.15 1.60 8.90
N THR A 356 -21.72 1.94 10.10
CA THR A 356 -20.33 2.28 10.40
C THR A 356 -19.41 1.10 10.15
N SER A 357 -19.81 -0.14 10.51
CA SER A 357 -18.98 -1.33 10.25
C SER A 357 -18.78 -1.59 8.75
N LEU A 358 -19.84 -1.40 7.94
CA LEU A 358 -19.72 -1.52 6.47
C LEU A 358 -18.80 -0.44 5.88
N SER A 359 -18.88 0.78 6.41
CA SER A 359 -17.98 1.86 5.97
C SER A 359 -16.52 1.56 6.34
N LEU A 360 -16.26 1.04 7.54
CA LEU A 360 -14.92 0.62 7.96
C LEU A 360 -14.35 -0.51 7.09
N GLN A 361 -15.17 -1.45 6.62
CA GLN A 361 -14.74 -2.50 5.69
C GLN A 361 -14.31 -1.96 4.32
N SER A 362 -14.86 -0.82 3.90
CA SER A 362 -14.50 -0.16 2.65
C SER A 362 -13.31 0.79 2.77
N PHE A 363 -12.72 0.90 3.97
CA PHE A 363 -11.59 1.79 4.21
C PHE A 363 -10.39 1.44 3.32
N ASN A 364 -9.80 2.47 2.72
CA ASN A 364 -8.61 2.30 1.90
C ASN A 364 -7.33 2.28 2.76
N LEU A 365 -6.62 1.15 2.77
CA LEU A 365 -5.35 0.99 3.48
C LEU A 365 -4.12 1.46 2.68
N GLU A 366 -4.30 2.07 1.52
CA GLU A 366 -3.18 2.69 0.79
C GLU A 366 -2.60 3.85 1.60
N VAL A 367 -1.30 4.06 1.42
CA VAL A 367 -0.57 5.13 2.11
C VAL A 367 -1.13 6.48 1.67
N PRO A 368 -1.68 7.32 2.57
CA PRO A 368 -2.06 8.67 2.24
C PRO A 368 -0.84 9.51 1.80
N VAL A 369 -1.07 10.50 0.94
CA VAL A 369 0.02 11.34 0.40
C VAL A 369 0.77 12.10 1.50
N ASP A 370 0.07 12.46 2.57
CA ASP A 370 0.56 13.24 3.70
C ASP A 370 1.02 12.39 4.91
N ASP A 371 0.99 11.05 4.78
CA ASP A 371 1.50 10.14 5.81
C ASP A 371 2.99 9.83 5.58
N HIS A 372 3.84 10.77 5.95
CA HIS A 372 5.29 10.68 5.73
C HIS A 372 6.02 9.64 6.59
N GLU A 373 5.36 9.06 7.60
CA GLU A 373 5.92 8.01 8.45
C GLU A 373 5.75 6.61 7.85
N ARG A 374 4.81 6.43 6.95
CA ARG A 374 4.51 5.21 6.21
C ARG A 374 5.19 5.20 4.87
#